data_5857458b28eefee1208318a88c7cd0c8
#
_entry.id   5857458b28eefee1208318a88c7cd0c8
#
_cell.length_a   1.000
_cell.length_b   1.000
_cell.length_c   1.000
_cell.angle_alpha   90.00
_cell.angle_beta   90.00
_cell.angle_gamma   90.00
#
_symmetry.space_group_name_H-M   'P 1'
#
loop_
_entity.id
_entity.type
_entity.pdbx_description
1 polymer ?
#
loop_
_entity_poly.entity_id
_entity_poly.type
_entity_poly.pdbx_seq_one_letter_code
_entity_poly.pdbx_strand_id
1 'polypeptide(L)'
;RQRPDVYKRQVHDSYGIGQYLGIKTLDVKGYHKDYLYVAYAGDDTLYIPVEQFKMIRKYASSDGKVPMIHALGSSKWAKAKQRAKNKIDDIADQLIELYAARMSSPGFSFSKDNELQIDFENQFGYELTKDQQRSVDEIKMDMEKPQPMDRLLCGDVGFGKTEVALRGAFKAILDHKQVAFLCP
;
A
#
# COMPACT_ATOMS: atom_id res chain seq x y z
N ARG A 1 -23.53 20.44 -2.76
CA ARG A 1 -24.49 19.54 -2.04
C ARG A 1 -23.72 18.31 -1.62
N GLN A 2 -23.40 18.19 -0.33
CA GLN A 2 -22.82 16.97 0.26
C GLN A 2 -23.85 15.86 0.11
N ARG A 3 -23.41 14.71 -0.39
CA ARG A 3 -24.23 13.49 -0.45
C ARG A 3 -24.22 12.85 0.96
N PRO A 4 -25.28 13.00 1.76
CA PRO A 4 -25.25 12.61 3.19
C PRO A 4 -25.09 11.09 3.40
N ASP A 5 -25.43 10.28 2.42
CA ASP A 5 -25.52 8.82 2.59
C ASP A 5 -24.19 8.06 2.53
N VAL A 6 -23.18 8.57 1.82
CA VAL A 6 -21.88 7.90 1.70
C VAL A 6 -21.12 7.93 3.03
N TYR A 7 -21.20 9.03 3.76
CA TYR A 7 -20.46 9.21 5.03
C TYR A 7 -20.96 8.32 6.17
N LYS A 8 -22.17 7.77 6.05
CA LYS A 8 -22.78 6.88 7.05
C LYS A 8 -22.57 5.40 6.75
N ARG A 9 -21.95 5.05 5.60
CA ARG A 9 -21.69 3.65 5.27
C ARG A 9 -20.50 3.14 6.07
N GLN A 10 -20.74 1.99 6.71
CA GLN A 10 -19.72 1.28 7.50
C GLN A 10 -19.57 -0.14 6.98
N VAL A 11 -18.38 -0.68 7.10
CA VAL A 11 -18.05 -2.06 6.75
C VAL A 11 -17.78 -2.83 8.03
N HIS A 12 -18.60 -3.83 8.30
CA HIS A 12 -18.34 -4.79 9.36
C HIS A 12 -17.64 -6.02 8.81
N ASP A 13 -16.62 -6.49 9.49
CA ASP A 13 -15.77 -7.60 9.02
C ASP A 13 -16.57 -8.88 8.69
N SER A 14 -17.61 -9.19 9.48
CA SER A 14 -18.43 -10.39 9.30
C SER A 14 -19.73 -10.15 8.50
N TYR A 15 -20.35 -8.97 8.60
CA TYR A 15 -21.67 -8.72 8.06
C TYR A 15 -21.70 -7.81 6.83
N GLY A 16 -20.56 -7.23 6.46
CA GLY A 16 -20.45 -6.38 5.27
C GLY A 16 -20.92 -4.95 5.49
N ILE A 17 -21.46 -4.34 4.44
CA ILE A 17 -21.77 -2.92 4.41
C ILE A 17 -23.14 -2.67 5.00
N GLY A 18 -23.19 -1.85 6.05
CA GLY A 18 -24.38 -1.31 6.67
C GLY A 18 -24.37 0.21 6.74
N GLN A 19 -25.44 0.78 7.26
CA GLN A 19 -25.58 2.22 7.49
C GLN A 19 -25.54 2.51 8.98
N TYR A 20 -24.55 3.27 9.41
CA TYR A 20 -24.45 3.75 10.78
C TYR A 20 -25.56 4.77 11.09
N LEU A 21 -26.30 4.51 12.14
CA LEU A 21 -27.41 5.36 12.60
C LEU A 21 -27.11 6.12 13.91
N GLY A 22 -26.05 5.74 14.63
CA GLY A 22 -25.68 6.37 15.88
C GLY A 22 -25.23 5.39 16.97
N ILE A 23 -25.20 5.89 18.19
CA ILE A 23 -24.97 5.09 19.40
C ILE A 23 -26.30 4.97 20.14
N LYS A 24 -26.58 3.81 20.69
CA LYS A 24 -27.77 3.54 21.50
C LYS A 24 -27.37 2.83 22.78
N THR A 25 -27.77 3.40 23.91
CA THR A 25 -27.59 2.76 25.20
C THR A 25 -28.72 1.76 25.41
N LEU A 26 -28.39 0.51 25.66
CA LEU A 26 -29.35 -0.55 25.98
C LEU A 26 -29.14 -1.05 27.41
N ASP A 27 -30.25 -1.33 28.09
CA ASP A 27 -30.24 -2.03 29.37
C ASP A 27 -30.22 -3.52 29.14
N VAL A 28 -29.12 -4.16 29.49
CA VAL A 28 -28.99 -5.63 29.39
C VAL A 28 -28.76 -6.17 30.79
N LYS A 29 -29.80 -6.79 31.37
CA LYS A 29 -29.78 -7.39 32.71
C LYS A 29 -29.37 -6.41 33.82
N GLY A 30 -29.88 -5.16 33.76
CA GLY A 30 -29.56 -4.10 34.74
C GLY A 30 -28.23 -3.37 34.53
N TYR A 31 -27.52 -3.66 33.45
CA TYR A 31 -26.32 -2.93 33.07
C TYR A 31 -26.57 -2.07 31.82
N HIS A 32 -26.32 -0.78 31.93
CA HIS A 32 -26.38 0.14 30.79
C HIS A 32 -25.10 -0.01 29.96
N LYS A 33 -25.27 -0.42 28.67
CA LYS A 33 -24.17 -0.54 27.73
C LYS A 33 -24.44 0.22 26.45
N ASP A 34 -23.42 0.84 25.91
CA ASP A 34 -23.48 1.56 24.64
C ASP A 34 -23.17 0.64 23.48
N TYR A 35 -24.00 0.75 22.43
CA TYR A 35 -23.88 -0.01 21.21
C TYR A 35 -23.87 0.91 20.01
N LEU A 36 -23.01 0.63 19.05
CA LEU A 36 -23.13 1.17 17.71
C LEU A 36 -24.36 0.56 17.03
N TYR A 37 -25.21 1.43 16.50
CA TYR A 37 -26.46 1.05 15.86
C TYR A 37 -26.31 1.14 14.35
N VAL A 38 -26.37 -0.02 13.66
CA VAL A 38 -26.11 -0.14 12.22
C VAL A 38 -27.27 -0.86 11.54
N ALA A 39 -27.89 -0.17 10.58
CA ALA A 39 -28.96 -0.75 9.76
C ALA A 39 -28.41 -1.54 8.57
N TYR A 40 -29.07 -2.62 8.27
CA TYR A 40 -28.84 -3.52 7.14
C TYR A 40 -30.07 -3.60 6.23
N ALA A 41 -29.99 -4.30 5.09
CA ALA A 41 -31.11 -4.47 4.19
C ALA A 41 -32.19 -5.36 4.80
N GLY A 42 -33.47 -5.05 4.50
CA GLY A 42 -34.61 -5.83 5.03
C GLY A 42 -35.00 -5.44 6.45
N ASP A 43 -34.80 -4.19 6.84
CA ASP A 43 -35.10 -3.65 8.17
C ASP A 43 -34.33 -4.32 9.32
N ASP A 44 -33.31 -5.09 8.99
CA ASP A 44 -32.41 -5.70 9.95
C ASP A 44 -31.49 -4.66 10.59
N THR A 45 -31.20 -4.87 11.87
CA THR A 45 -30.34 -3.98 12.62
C THR A 45 -29.32 -4.76 13.44
N LEU A 46 -28.10 -4.29 13.45
CA LEU A 46 -27.00 -4.84 14.25
C LEU A 46 -26.61 -3.85 15.36
N TYR A 47 -26.57 -4.36 16.58
CA TYR A 47 -26.04 -3.65 17.74
C TYR A 47 -24.65 -4.20 18.05
N ILE A 48 -23.63 -3.35 17.88
CA ILE A 48 -22.24 -3.72 18.09
C ILE A 48 -21.75 -3.04 19.38
N PRO A 49 -21.33 -3.81 20.37
CA PRO A 49 -20.76 -3.22 21.58
C PRO A 49 -19.60 -2.26 21.24
N VAL A 50 -19.49 -1.14 21.95
CA VAL A 50 -18.45 -0.14 21.67
C VAL A 50 -17.04 -0.75 21.80
N GLU A 51 -16.87 -1.74 22.67
CA GLU A 51 -15.60 -2.46 22.83
C GLU A 51 -15.16 -3.22 21.55
N GLN A 52 -16.13 -3.54 20.69
CA GLN A 52 -15.88 -4.22 19.39
C GLN A 52 -15.73 -3.24 18.20
N PHE A 53 -15.51 -1.97 18.47
CA PHE A 53 -15.32 -0.91 17.47
C PHE A 53 -14.28 -1.29 16.38
N LYS A 54 -13.28 -2.09 16.72
CA LYS A 54 -12.24 -2.55 15.77
C LYS A 54 -12.79 -3.39 14.60
N MET A 55 -13.97 -3.99 14.77
CA MET A 55 -14.62 -4.84 13.74
C MET A 55 -15.37 -4.02 12.68
N ILE A 56 -15.48 -2.71 12.87
CA ILE A 56 -16.20 -1.82 11.97
C ILE A 56 -15.28 -0.73 11.44
N ARG A 57 -15.39 -0.43 10.14
CA ARG A 57 -14.59 0.59 9.47
C ARG A 57 -15.47 1.46 8.59
N LYS A 58 -15.10 2.72 8.47
CA LYS A 58 -15.77 3.63 7.54
C LYS A 58 -15.58 3.12 6.11
N TYR A 59 -16.66 3.05 5.34
CA TYR A 59 -16.56 2.73 3.92
C TYR A 59 -15.85 3.86 3.18
N ALA A 60 -14.80 3.53 2.45
CA ALA A 60 -14.09 4.43 1.55
C ALA A 60 -14.20 3.89 0.12
N SER A 61 -14.58 4.74 -0.83
CA SER A 61 -14.60 4.42 -2.25
C SER A 61 -13.85 5.49 -3.02
N SER A 62 -12.98 5.08 -3.92
CA SER A 62 -12.31 5.97 -4.88
C SER A 62 -13.28 6.52 -5.93
N ASP A 63 -14.33 5.77 -6.26
CA ASP A 63 -15.24 6.08 -7.37
C ASP A 63 -16.44 6.95 -6.97
N GLY A 64 -16.55 7.32 -5.69
CA GLY A 64 -17.67 8.13 -5.18
C GLY A 64 -19.06 7.46 -5.29
N LYS A 65 -19.11 6.18 -5.65
CA LYS A 65 -20.37 5.42 -5.74
C LYS A 65 -20.86 5.03 -4.34
N VAL A 66 -22.18 5.16 -4.14
CA VAL A 66 -22.81 4.69 -2.91
C VAL A 66 -22.92 3.18 -2.97
N PRO A 67 -22.30 2.42 -2.03
CA PRO A 67 -22.39 0.98 -2.03
C PRO A 67 -23.79 0.51 -1.61
N MET A 68 -24.20 -0.65 -2.12
CA MET A 68 -25.41 -1.32 -1.65
C MET A 68 -25.22 -1.84 -0.23
N ILE A 69 -26.29 -1.70 0.59
CA ILE A 69 -26.34 -2.29 1.93
C ILE A 69 -26.54 -3.81 1.79
N HIS A 70 -25.82 -4.58 2.59
CA HIS A 70 -25.96 -6.04 2.64
C HIS A 70 -27.16 -6.44 3.52
N ALA A 71 -27.70 -7.62 3.28
CA ALA A 71 -28.66 -8.27 4.19
C ALA A 71 -27.88 -9.13 5.20
N LEU A 72 -28.28 -9.10 6.47
CA LEU A 72 -27.72 -9.97 7.50
C LEU A 72 -27.98 -11.44 7.17
N GLY A 73 -27.02 -12.30 7.48
CA GLY A 73 -27.13 -13.74 7.19
C GLY A 73 -26.95 -14.12 5.71
N SER A 74 -26.79 -13.18 4.79
CA SER A 74 -26.58 -13.49 3.37
C SER A 74 -25.14 -13.93 3.09
N SER A 75 -24.97 -14.90 2.19
CA SER A 75 -23.63 -15.34 1.74
C SER A 75 -22.92 -14.34 0.81
N LYS A 76 -23.59 -13.24 0.43
CA LYS A 76 -23.07 -12.28 -0.56
C LYS A 76 -21.75 -11.64 -0.10
N TRP A 77 -21.69 -11.25 1.17
CA TRP A 77 -20.47 -10.66 1.74
C TRP A 77 -19.31 -11.66 1.82
N ALA A 78 -19.59 -12.87 2.29
CA ALA A 78 -18.59 -13.93 2.34
C ALA A 78 -18.04 -14.26 0.95
N LYS A 79 -18.93 -14.35 -0.06
CA LYS A 79 -18.53 -14.55 -1.45
C LYS A 79 -17.71 -13.38 -2.01
N ALA A 80 -18.06 -12.13 -1.67
CA ALA A 80 -17.31 -10.95 -2.09
C ALA A 80 -15.90 -10.95 -1.48
N LYS A 81 -15.76 -11.25 -0.19
CA LYS A 81 -14.45 -11.39 0.47
C LYS A 81 -13.62 -12.50 -0.15
N GLN A 82 -14.22 -13.67 -0.40
CA GLN A 82 -13.51 -14.79 -1.01
C GLN A 82 -12.99 -14.45 -2.42
N ARG A 83 -13.83 -13.78 -3.24
CA ARG A 83 -13.41 -13.31 -4.57
C ARG A 83 -12.25 -12.31 -4.50
N ALA A 84 -12.30 -11.39 -3.54
CA ALA A 84 -11.21 -10.44 -3.33
C ALA A 84 -9.93 -11.14 -2.88
N LYS A 85 -10.03 -12.11 -1.96
CA LYS A 85 -8.90 -12.91 -1.51
C LYS A 85 -8.27 -13.69 -2.66
N ASN A 86 -9.08 -14.42 -3.44
CA ASN A 86 -8.56 -15.18 -4.59
C ASN A 86 -7.82 -14.29 -5.59
N LYS A 87 -8.34 -13.07 -5.87
CA LYS A 87 -7.63 -12.11 -6.74
C LYS A 87 -6.29 -11.65 -6.15
N ILE A 88 -6.21 -11.51 -4.84
CA ILE A 88 -4.95 -11.14 -4.16
C ILE A 88 -3.97 -12.31 -4.25
N ASP A 89 -4.43 -13.52 -4.03
CA ASP A 89 -3.62 -14.75 -4.12
C ASP A 89 -3.09 -14.92 -5.56
N ASP A 90 -3.95 -14.75 -6.59
CA ASP A 90 -3.55 -14.80 -8.01
C ASP A 90 -2.46 -13.74 -8.35
N ILE A 91 -2.61 -12.52 -7.82
CA ILE A 91 -1.60 -11.44 -8.02
C ILE A 91 -0.29 -11.79 -7.30
N ALA A 92 -0.38 -12.34 -6.08
CA ALA A 92 0.79 -12.74 -5.32
C ALA A 92 1.58 -13.83 -6.06
N ASP A 93 0.91 -14.84 -6.61
CA ASP A 93 1.53 -15.90 -7.39
C ASP A 93 2.23 -15.35 -8.63
N GLN A 94 1.57 -14.45 -9.39
CA GLN A 94 2.18 -13.78 -10.54
C GLN A 94 3.42 -12.95 -10.16
N LEU A 95 3.38 -12.28 -9.01
CA LEU A 95 4.53 -11.52 -8.52
C LEU A 95 5.69 -12.46 -8.13
N ILE A 96 5.41 -13.58 -7.48
CA ILE A 96 6.43 -14.58 -7.11
C ILE A 96 7.10 -15.14 -8.37
N GLU A 97 6.32 -15.50 -9.41
CA GLU A 97 6.85 -15.96 -10.69
C GLU A 97 7.73 -14.91 -11.36
N LEU A 98 7.27 -13.64 -11.38
CA LEU A 98 8.03 -12.53 -11.94
C LEU A 98 9.36 -12.32 -11.19
N TYR A 99 9.33 -12.34 -9.86
CA TYR A 99 10.54 -12.25 -9.05
C TYR A 99 11.50 -13.41 -9.30
N ALA A 100 10.99 -14.64 -9.33
CA ALA A 100 11.80 -15.82 -9.60
C ALA A 100 12.45 -15.75 -10.98
N ALA A 101 11.71 -15.36 -12.02
CA ALA A 101 12.23 -15.17 -13.37
C ALA A 101 13.31 -14.08 -13.42
N ARG A 102 13.12 -12.97 -12.71
CA ARG A 102 14.09 -11.88 -12.63
C ARG A 102 15.36 -12.32 -11.91
N MET A 103 15.23 -13.00 -10.77
CA MET A 103 16.37 -13.50 -10.00
C MET A 103 17.20 -14.53 -10.75
N SER A 104 16.59 -15.32 -11.63
CA SER A 104 17.27 -16.32 -12.47
C SER A 104 17.81 -15.75 -13.79
N SER A 105 17.45 -14.52 -14.15
CA SER A 105 17.95 -13.87 -15.34
C SER A 105 19.38 -13.35 -15.13
N PRO A 106 20.27 -13.46 -16.13
CA PRO A 106 21.59 -12.84 -16.04
C PRO A 106 21.44 -11.32 -16.10
N GLY A 107 22.09 -10.62 -15.19
CA GLY A 107 22.21 -9.17 -15.17
C GLY A 107 23.58 -8.70 -15.66
N PHE A 108 23.71 -7.39 -15.85
CA PHE A 108 25.00 -6.77 -16.11
C PHE A 108 25.64 -6.36 -14.76
N SER A 109 26.87 -6.83 -14.51
CA SER A 109 27.64 -6.41 -13.35
C SER A 109 28.39 -5.13 -13.69
N PHE A 110 27.98 -4.02 -13.08
CA PHE A 110 28.60 -2.73 -13.30
C PHE A 110 29.98 -2.64 -12.66
N SER A 111 30.87 -1.85 -13.25
CA SER A 111 32.21 -1.60 -12.75
C SER A 111 32.19 -0.90 -11.39
N LYS A 112 33.24 -1.09 -10.60
CA LYS A 112 33.43 -0.29 -9.36
C LYS A 112 33.55 1.20 -9.69
N ASP A 113 33.25 2.02 -8.70
CA ASP A 113 33.37 3.47 -8.85
C ASP A 113 34.79 3.88 -9.26
N ASN A 114 34.85 4.76 -10.23
CA ASN A 114 36.08 5.39 -10.71
C ASN A 114 36.14 6.88 -10.29
N GLU A 115 37.20 7.58 -10.65
CA GLU A 115 37.39 8.99 -10.32
C GLU A 115 36.22 9.85 -10.84
N LEU A 116 35.69 9.57 -12.03
CA LEU A 116 34.56 10.33 -12.60
C LEU A 116 33.27 10.19 -11.77
N GLN A 117 33.01 9.00 -11.23
CA GLN A 117 31.88 8.79 -10.33
C GLN A 117 32.06 9.60 -9.04
N ILE A 118 33.25 9.58 -8.48
CA ILE A 118 33.57 10.33 -7.26
C ILE A 118 33.45 11.84 -7.50
N ASP A 119 33.96 12.33 -8.61
CA ASP A 119 33.87 13.74 -8.99
C ASP A 119 32.41 14.18 -9.19
N PHE A 120 31.62 13.36 -9.88
CA PHE A 120 30.19 13.62 -10.03
C PHE A 120 29.47 13.72 -8.69
N GLU A 121 29.77 12.82 -7.79
CA GLU A 121 29.13 12.79 -6.46
C GLU A 121 29.56 13.98 -5.58
N ASN A 122 30.81 14.42 -5.71
CA ASN A 122 31.34 15.57 -4.99
C ASN A 122 30.81 16.93 -5.50
N GLN A 123 30.27 16.97 -6.73
CA GLN A 123 29.63 18.18 -7.27
C GLN A 123 28.25 18.45 -6.64
N PHE A 124 27.69 17.48 -5.93
CA PHE A 124 26.48 17.70 -5.17
C PHE A 124 26.78 18.59 -3.95
N GLY A 125 26.20 19.79 -3.94
CA GLY A 125 26.54 20.87 -2.98
C GLY A 125 26.06 20.63 -1.53
N TYR A 126 25.55 19.46 -1.18
CA TYR A 126 25.04 19.12 0.14
C TYR A 126 25.61 17.79 0.62
N GLU A 127 25.80 17.68 1.94
CA GLU A 127 26.15 16.40 2.55
C GLU A 127 24.96 15.46 2.55
N LEU A 128 25.19 14.20 2.21
CA LEU A 128 24.17 13.16 2.29
C LEU A 128 23.84 12.84 3.75
N THR A 129 22.59 12.63 4.04
CA THR A 129 22.18 12.03 5.33
C THR A 129 22.68 10.59 5.41
N LYS A 130 22.78 10.05 6.63
CA LYS A 130 23.20 8.66 6.86
C LYS A 130 22.34 7.64 6.07
N ASP A 131 21.03 7.89 5.97
CA ASP A 131 20.11 7.00 5.25
C ASP A 131 20.25 7.13 3.73
N GLN A 132 20.52 8.33 3.22
CA GLN A 132 20.84 8.55 1.81
C GLN A 132 22.16 7.86 1.44
N GLN A 133 23.21 8.04 2.24
CA GLN A 133 24.50 7.37 2.02
C GLN A 133 24.35 5.86 2.00
N ARG A 134 23.68 5.29 3.00
CA ARG A 134 23.39 3.85 3.04
C ARG A 134 22.65 3.38 1.79
N SER A 135 21.63 4.14 1.34
CA SER A 135 20.87 3.80 0.13
C SER A 135 21.72 3.82 -1.12
N VAL A 136 22.64 4.79 -1.25
CA VAL A 136 23.61 4.87 -2.37
C VAL A 136 24.53 3.67 -2.35
N ASP A 137 25.08 3.33 -1.19
CA ASP A 137 26.02 2.20 -1.04
C ASP A 137 25.35 0.88 -1.41
N GLU A 138 24.10 0.67 -0.93
CA GLU A 138 23.30 -0.52 -1.24
C GLU A 138 22.96 -0.62 -2.73
N ILE A 139 22.60 0.48 -3.39
CA ILE A 139 22.34 0.53 -4.82
C ILE A 139 23.60 0.15 -5.61
N LYS A 140 24.74 0.74 -5.27
CA LYS A 140 26.01 0.44 -5.93
C LYS A 140 26.40 -1.02 -5.77
N MET A 141 26.27 -1.57 -4.56
CA MET A 141 26.53 -2.99 -4.31
C MET A 141 25.59 -3.91 -5.12
N ASP A 142 24.33 -3.55 -5.25
CA ASP A 142 23.39 -4.35 -6.04
C ASP A 142 23.68 -4.25 -7.55
N MET A 143 24.05 -3.09 -8.05
CA MET A 143 24.43 -2.89 -9.45
C MET A 143 25.71 -3.66 -9.83
N GLU A 144 26.61 -3.89 -8.88
CA GLU A 144 27.87 -4.64 -9.11
C GLU A 144 27.67 -6.16 -9.12
N LYS A 145 26.48 -6.67 -8.79
CA LYS A 145 26.13 -8.09 -8.86
C LYS A 145 25.79 -8.52 -10.29
N PRO A 146 26.04 -9.80 -10.65
CA PRO A 146 25.65 -10.33 -11.98
C PRO A 146 24.17 -10.67 -12.08
N GLN A 147 23.32 -9.94 -11.39
CA GLN A 147 21.86 -10.10 -11.34
C GLN A 147 21.17 -8.76 -11.56
N PRO A 148 20.01 -8.72 -12.22
CA PRO A 148 19.24 -7.49 -12.37
C PRO A 148 18.85 -6.92 -10.99
N MET A 149 19.20 -5.65 -10.75
CA MET A 149 18.77 -4.94 -9.55
C MET A 149 17.27 -4.63 -9.62
N ASP A 150 16.56 -4.90 -8.53
CA ASP A 150 15.18 -4.45 -8.30
C ASP A 150 15.09 -3.90 -6.88
N ARG A 151 15.08 -2.58 -6.76
CA ARG A 151 15.15 -1.92 -5.46
C ARG A 151 14.10 -0.82 -5.33
N LEU A 152 13.35 -0.85 -4.25
CA LEU A 152 12.42 0.20 -3.89
C LEU A 152 13.10 1.18 -2.91
N LEU A 153 13.22 2.44 -3.33
CA LEU A 153 13.69 3.53 -2.47
C LEU A 153 12.48 4.30 -1.91
N CYS A 154 12.25 4.15 -0.60
CA CYS A 154 11.18 4.84 0.12
C CYS A 154 11.68 6.09 0.83
N GLY A 155 10.90 7.16 0.79
CA GLY A 155 11.16 8.41 1.49
C GLY A 155 10.09 9.44 1.18
N ASP A 156 9.91 10.44 2.04
CA ASP A 156 8.95 11.52 1.84
C ASP A 156 9.36 12.47 0.69
N VAL A 157 8.45 13.37 0.33
CA VAL A 157 8.72 14.40 -0.69
C VAL A 157 9.82 15.33 -0.18
N GLY A 158 10.80 15.63 -1.04
CA GLY A 158 11.93 16.48 -0.70
C GLY A 158 13.12 15.79 -0.02
N PHE A 159 13.05 14.48 0.25
CA PHE A 159 14.13 13.73 0.92
C PHE A 159 15.25 13.26 -0.04
N GLY A 160 15.41 13.88 -1.19
CA GLY A 160 16.55 13.65 -2.08
C GLY A 160 16.57 12.29 -2.78
N LYS A 161 15.41 11.61 -2.94
CA LYS A 161 15.35 10.32 -3.68
C LYS A 161 15.91 10.41 -5.10
N THR A 162 15.71 11.54 -5.77
CA THR A 162 16.21 11.79 -7.12
C THR A 162 17.73 11.81 -7.14
N GLU A 163 18.37 12.42 -6.15
CA GLU A 163 19.83 12.46 -6.04
C GLU A 163 20.43 11.06 -5.89
N VAL A 164 19.82 10.24 -5.03
CA VAL A 164 20.24 8.84 -4.86
C VAL A 164 20.11 8.06 -6.19
N ALA A 165 19.00 8.26 -6.92
CA ALA A 165 18.77 7.62 -8.20
C ALA A 165 19.74 8.08 -9.29
N LEU A 166 20.11 9.38 -9.32
CA LEU A 166 21.06 9.93 -10.29
C LEU A 166 22.45 9.35 -10.12
N ARG A 167 22.91 9.04 -8.91
CA ARG A 167 24.20 8.40 -8.66
C ARG A 167 24.26 7.01 -9.28
N GLY A 168 23.19 6.21 -9.13
CA GLY A 168 23.08 4.92 -9.80
C GLY A 168 22.99 5.05 -11.33
N ALA A 169 22.22 6.03 -11.81
CA ALA A 169 22.12 6.32 -13.25
C ALA A 169 23.47 6.70 -13.86
N PHE A 170 24.25 7.54 -13.19
CA PHE A 170 25.57 7.95 -13.67
C PHE A 170 26.53 6.76 -13.72
N LYS A 171 26.52 5.88 -12.71
CA LYS A 171 27.28 4.63 -12.71
C LYS A 171 26.96 3.76 -13.94
N ALA A 172 25.70 3.69 -14.32
CA ALA A 172 25.29 2.94 -15.53
C ALA A 172 25.82 3.60 -16.82
N ILE A 173 25.80 4.92 -16.89
CA ILE A 173 26.33 5.68 -18.04
C ILE A 173 27.83 5.47 -18.21
N LEU A 174 28.59 5.43 -17.12
CA LEU A 174 30.03 5.18 -17.17
C LEU A 174 30.39 3.83 -17.78
N ASP A 175 29.52 2.83 -17.65
CA ASP A 175 29.64 1.53 -18.29
C ASP A 175 28.90 1.47 -19.65
N HIS A 176 28.68 2.63 -20.28
CA HIS A 176 28.05 2.75 -21.60
C HIS A 176 26.66 2.14 -21.70
N LYS A 177 25.90 2.11 -20.58
CA LYS A 177 24.51 1.65 -20.58
C LYS A 177 23.54 2.83 -20.69
N GLN A 178 22.41 2.56 -21.30
CA GLN A 178 21.31 3.52 -21.40
C GLN A 178 20.51 3.55 -20.11
N VAL A 179 20.05 4.74 -19.72
CA VAL A 179 19.21 4.95 -18.56
C VAL A 179 17.90 5.59 -19.01
N ALA A 180 16.77 5.00 -18.62
CA ALA A 180 15.45 5.59 -18.80
C ALA A 180 14.92 6.06 -17.44
N PHE A 181 14.61 7.36 -17.33
CA PHE A 181 14.10 7.98 -16.11
C PHE A 181 12.63 8.37 -16.35
N LEU A 182 11.70 7.65 -15.71
CA LEU A 182 10.28 7.97 -15.79
C LEU A 182 9.88 8.83 -14.59
N CYS A 183 9.38 10.01 -14.86
CA CYS A 183 8.81 10.93 -13.87
C CYS A 183 7.45 11.45 -14.34
N PRO A 184 6.52 11.79 -13.41
CA PRO A 184 5.21 12.38 -13.75
C PRO A 184 5.35 13.78 -14.34
#